data_331531ac875853f0e2ebf9ba0099f8e7
#
_entry.id   331531ac875853f0e2ebf9ba0099f8e7
#
_cell.length_a   1.000
_cell.length_b   1.000
_cell.length_c   1.000
_cell.angle_alpha   90.00
_cell.angle_beta   90.00
_cell.angle_gamma   90.00
#
_symmetry.space_group_name_H-M   'P 1'
#
loop_
_entity.id
_entity.type
_entity.pdbx_description
1 polymer ?
#
loop_
_entity_poly.entity_id
_entity_poly.type
_entity_poly.pdbx_seq_one_letter_code
_entity_poly.pdbx_strand_id
1 'polypeptide(L)'
;KKSIEMELPLFAGFYESDGYYFLVFGQNNMDESDTVEVIRVVKYDKSWNKLGAAQIFGANTQKPFASGNVSMADDGTNLYLRTCHTMYKADDGYNHQASIMMQISIADMKVIYNNYTVSNTSHGYVSHSFSQDIFYDDSTGTVYATDRGDAYPRSHVLMKYTNLGSEYFSSKTANVTIMSYGGETGDNYTGSYVSGLEVTGSTILSAGCSIDQSNYSSSTKRNVYVAVVDKSGYKLDKIVNLSAYAEDGTDNALRPWLVRVSDDVFAVLWETDISKRQVHYAFVDARGNILASERVVSGTLSDMKPIVKGGSII
;
A
#
# COMPACT_ATOMS: atom_id res chain seq x y z
N LYS A 1 -27.12 2.24 8.47
CA LYS A 1 -26.21 3.15 7.75
C LYS A 1 -25.95 4.37 8.62
N LYS A 2 -24.69 4.79 8.71
CA LYS A 2 -24.30 6.06 9.35
C LYS A 2 -23.58 6.90 8.29
N SER A 3 -23.89 8.18 8.24
CA SER A 3 -23.18 9.16 7.43
C SER A 3 -22.21 9.91 8.33
N ILE A 4 -20.99 10.12 7.84
CA ILE A 4 -19.98 10.92 8.52
C ILE A 4 -19.66 12.10 7.60
N GLU A 5 -19.60 13.27 8.20
CA GLU A 5 -19.25 14.49 7.49
C GLU A 5 -17.75 14.48 7.11
N MET A 6 -17.47 14.96 5.92
CA MET A 6 -16.10 15.14 5.46
C MET A 6 -15.42 16.25 6.26
N GLU A 7 -14.29 15.94 6.89
CA GLU A 7 -13.57 16.94 7.69
C GLU A 7 -12.60 17.79 6.87
N LEU A 8 -12.13 17.27 5.74
CA LEU A 8 -11.39 17.98 4.69
C LEU A 8 -11.93 17.51 3.33
N PRO A 9 -11.67 18.24 2.22
CA PRO A 9 -12.29 17.98 0.93
C PRO A 9 -12.03 16.62 0.31
N LEU A 10 -10.91 15.95 0.64
CA LEU A 10 -10.52 14.64 0.10
C LEU A 10 -10.71 13.58 1.17
N PHE A 11 -11.37 12.47 0.83
CA PHE A 11 -11.35 11.25 1.61
C PHE A 11 -10.30 10.30 1.03
N ALA A 12 -9.45 9.77 1.89
CA ALA A 12 -8.31 8.96 1.45
C ALA A 12 -8.32 7.53 1.96
N GLY A 13 -8.89 7.26 3.13
CA GLY A 13 -8.86 5.91 3.65
C GLY A 13 -9.64 5.71 4.96
N PHE A 14 -9.96 4.45 5.19
CA PHE A 14 -10.60 3.93 6.40
C PHE A 14 -9.76 2.78 6.95
N TYR A 15 -9.65 2.72 8.27
CA TYR A 15 -9.00 1.62 8.96
C TYR A 15 -9.79 1.26 10.23
N GLU A 16 -9.98 -0.03 10.44
CA GLU A 16 -10.58 -0.59 11.65
C GLU A 16 -9.50 -1.27 12.48
N SER A 17 -9.22 -0.74 13.66
CA SER A 17 -8.46 -1.43 14.70
C SER A 17 -9.42 -2.09 15.71
N ASP A 18 -8.90 -2.84 16.67
CA ASP A 18 -9.73 -3.53 17.67
C ASP A 18 -10.63 -2.58 18.46
N GLY A 19 -10.10 -1.42 18.87
CA GLY A 19 -10.84 -0.46 19.72
C GLY A 19 -11.46 0.71 18.96
N TYR A 20 -11.01 1.00 17.74
CA TYR A 20 -11.28 2.27 17.08
C TYR A 20 -11.51 2.14 15.58
N TYR A 21 -12.10 3.18 15.01
CA TYR A 21 -12.08 3.46 13.57
C TYR A 21 -11.24 4.70 13.31
N PHE A 22 -10.48 4.66 12.22
CA PHE A 22 -9.70 5.79 11.73
C PHE A 22 -10.13 6.16 10.32
N LEU A 23 -10.36 7.45 10.10
CA LEU A 23 -10.62 8.01 8.77
C LEU A 23 -9.54 9.03 8.44
N VAL A 24 -9.07 8.98 7.20
CA VAL A 24 -8.07 9.91 6.71
C VAL A 24 -8.68 10.84 5.69
N PHE A 25 -8.50 12.13 5.94
CA PHE A 25 -8.95 13.21 5.06
C PHE A 25 -7.75 14.08 4.65
N GLY A 26 -7.89 14.79 3.56
CA GLY A 26 -6.89 15.75 3.12
C GLY A 26 -7.43 16.89 2.31
N GLN A 27 -6.57 17.85 2.03
CA GLN A 27 -6.83 18.93 1.07
C GLN A 27 -5.56 19.37 0.36
N ASN A 28 -5.75 19.91 -0.84
CA ASN A 28 -4.66 20.47 -1.61
C ASN A 28 -4.16 21.78 -0.98
N ASN A 29 -2.87 22.02 -1.15
CA ASN A 29 -2.14 23.18 -0.66
C ASN A 29 -1.33 23.78 -1.83
N MET A 30 -2.06 24.35 -2.80
CA MET A 30 -1.46 24.81 -4.05
C MET A 30 -0.50 25.99 -3.86
N ASP A 31 -0.67 26.75 -2.77
CA ASP A 31 0.20 27.88 -2.41
C ASP A 31 1.44 27.46 -1.61
N GLU A 32 1.60 26.14 -1.36
CA GLU A 32 2.75 25.55 -0.64
C GLU A 32 3.00 26.18 0.73
N SER A 33 1.91 26.46 1.45
CA SER A 33 1.93 27.11 2.76
C SER A 33 2.09 26.09 3.89
N ASP A 34 3.04 26.33 4.79
CA ASP A 34 3.23 25.50 5.99
C ASP A 34 2.12 25.62 7.03
N THR A 35 1.18 26.56 6.83
CA THR A 35 0.03 26.78 7.74
C THR A 35 -1.25 26.10 7.28
N VAL A 36 -1.27 25.51 6.08
CA VAL A 36 -2.42 24.77 5.56
C VAL A 36 -2.39 23.34 6.11
N GLU A 37 -3.50 22.92 6.71
CA GLU A 37 -3.67 21.53 7.11
C GLU A 37 -3.87 20.66 5.87
N VAL A 38 -2.94 19.76 5.59
CA VAL A 38 -2.92 18.95 4.37
C VAL A 38 -3.45 17.54 4.57
N ILE A 39 -3.32 16.99 5.77
CA ILE A 39 -3.79 15.65 6.13
C ILE A 39 -4.40 15.72 7.54
N ARG A 40 -5.55 15.05 7.72
CA ARG A 40 -6.20 14.84 9.01
C ARG A 40 -6.55 13.38 9.20
N VAL A 41 -6.09 12.80 10.31
CA VAL A 41 -6.47 11.46 10.73
C VAL A 41 -7.40 11.54 11.92
N VAL A 42 -8.64 11.11 11.75
CA VAL A 42 -9.70 11.23 12.76
C VAL A 42 -9.96 9.88 13.40
N LYS A 43 -9.94 9.84 14.75
CA LYS A 43 -10.23 8.65 15.55
C LYS A 43 -11.68 8.68 16.03
N TYR A 44 -12.37 7.56 15.88
CA TYR A 44 -13.73 7.31 16.41
C TYR A 44 -13.74 6.07 17.28
N ASP A 45 -14.65 6.03 18.27
CA ASP A 45 -14.98 4.78 18.96
C ASP A 45 -15.82 3.84 18.06
N LYS A 46 -16.08 2.61 18.53
CA LYS A 46 -16.92 1.65 17.81
C LYS A 46 -18.38 2.04 17.68
N SER A 47 -18.82 3.07 18.40
CA SER A 47 -20.14 3.72 18.26
C SER A 47 -20.12 4.93 17.32
N TRP A 48 -18.95 5.21 16.71
CA TRP A 48 -18.71 6.35 15.82
C TRP A 48 -18.78 7.71 16.51
N ASN A 49 -18.48 7.79 17.79
CA ASN A 49 -18.24 9.07 18.43
C ASN A 49 -16.80 9.51 18.14
N LYS A 50 -16.61 10.74 17.70
CA LYS A 50 -15.29 11.32 17.47
C LYS A 50 -14.55 11.48 18.80
N LEU A 51 -13.34 10.93 18.87
CA LEU A 51 -12.50 10.97 20.07
C LEU A 51 -11.31 11.93 19.95
N GLY A 52 -10.87 12.24 18.72
CA GLY A 52 -9.75 13.14 18.49
C GLY A 52 -9.30 13.11 17.04
N ALA A 53 -8.31 13.92 16.71
CA ALA A 53 -7.70 13.94 15.39
C ALA A 53 -6.23 14.35 15.46
N ALA A 54 -5.41 13.71 14.61
CA ALA A 54 -4.08 14.19 14.28
C ALA A 54 -4.18 15.12 13.06
N GLN A 55 -3.64 16.31 13.19
CA GLN A 55 -3.65 17.35 12.17
C GLN A 55 -2.22 17.57 11.67
N ILE A 56 -2.02 17.49 10.38
CA ILE A 56 -0.71 17.62 9.73
C ILE A 56 -0.75 18.86 8.83
N PHE A 57 0.09 19.83 9.14
CA PHE A 57 0.17 21.11 8.45
C PHE A 57 1.42 21.15 7.57
N GLY A 58 1.30 21.73 6.38
CA GLY A 58 2.36 21.90 5.41
C GLY A 58 2.95 20.58 4.93
N ALA A 59 3.80 19.97 5.74
CA ALA A 59 4.41 18.66 5.55
C ALA A 59 5.03 18.49 4.14
N ASN A 60 5.62 19.56 3.59
CA ASN A 60 6.16 19.56 2.24
C ASN A 60 5.17 19.01 1.19
N THR A 61 3.86 19.28 1.37
CA THR A 61 2.80 18.65 0.61
C THR A 61 1.96 19.68 -0.14
N GLN A 62 2.00 19.62 -1.47
CA GLN A 62 1.09 20.37 -2.35
C GLN A 62 -0.21 19.60 -2.59
N LYS A 63 -0.10 18.29 -2.88
CA LYS A 63 -1.26 17.41 -3.10
C LYS A 63 -1.10 16.13 -2.30
N PRO A 64 -1.85 15.94 -1.21
CA PRO A 64 -1.84 14.68 -0.47
C PRO A 64 -2.48 13.57 -1.31
N PHE A 65 -2.04 12.33 -1.08
CA PHE A 65 -2.54 11.10 -1.70
C PHE A 65 -2.42 11.05 -3.24
N ALA A 66 -1.62 11.93 -3.82
CA ALA A 66 -1.54 12.10 -5.26
C ALA A 66 -1.06 10.82 -5.96
N SER A 67 -1.92 10.28 -6.83
CA SER A 67 -1.69 9.05 -7.61
C SER A 67 -1.48 7.77 -6.79
N GLY A 68 -1.78 7.77 -5.48
CA GLY A 68 -1.62 6.61 -4.61
C GLY A 68 -2.83 6.36 -3.73
N ASN A 69 -2.64 5.52 -2.73
CA ASN A 69 -3.62 5.16 -1.72
C ASN A 69 -3.12 5.49 -0.32
N VAL A 70 -3.97 5.28 0.67
CA VAL A 70 -3.59 5.30 2.09
C VAL A 70 -3.68 3.88 2.63
N SER A 71 -2.63 3.42 3.30
CA SER A 71 -2.62 2.17 4.02
C SER A 71 -2.24 2.38 5.48
N MET A 72 -2.91 1.67 6.39
CA MET A 72 -2.73 1.81 7.82
C MET A 72 -2.59 0.46 8.51
N ALA A 73 -1.83 0.46 9.61
CA ALA A 73 -1.71 -0.64 10.56
C ALA A 73 -1.51 -0.06 11.96
N ASP A 74 -1.75 -0.81 13.02
CA ASP A 74 -1.51 -0.37 14.39
C ASP A 74 -0.92 -1.48 15.27
N ASP A 75 -0.31 -1.08 16.39
CA ASP A 75 0.20 -1.95 17.45
C ASP A 75 -0.62 -1.81 18.77
N GLY A 76 -1.83 -1.25 18.68
CA GLY A 76 -2.67 -0.92 19.82
C GLY A 76 -2.28 0.37 20.57
N THR A 77 -1.05 0.85 20.39
CA THR A 77 -0.53 2.10 20.98
C THR A 77 -0.33 3.18 19.94
N ASN A 78 0.18 2.80 18.79
CA ASN A 78 0.50 3.68 17.67
C ASN A 78 -0.22 3.23 16.41
N LEU A 79 -0.71 4.19 15.66
CA LEU A 79 -1.18 4.02 14.30
C LEU A 79 -0.03 4.36 13.33
N TYR A 80 0.26 3.45 12.43
CA TYR A 80 1.20 3.62 11.33
C TYR A 80 0.41 3.90 10.05
N LEU A 81 0.77 4.97 9.36
CA LEU A 81 0.12 5.38 8.13
C LEU A 81 1.17 5.55 7.03
N ARG A 82 0.92 4.93 5.87
CA ARG A 82 1.72 5.12 4.67
C ARG A 82 0.85 5.59 3.53
N THR A 83 1.34 6.59 2.81
CA THR A 83 0.69 7.18 1.64
C THR A 83 1.74 7.82 0.73
N CYS A 84 1.29 8.50 -0.31
CA CYS A 84 2.15 9.34 -1.14
C CYS A 84 1.63 10.78 -1.20
N HIS A 85 2.46 11.66 -1.68
CA HIS A 85 2.12 13.06 -1.93
C HIS A 85 2.89 13.64 -3.13
N THR A 86 2.36 14.70 -3.71
CA THR A 86 3.15 15.63 -4.50
C THR A 86 3.75 16.65 -3.55
N MET A 87 5.07 16.78 -3.56
CA MET A 87 5.80 17.71 -2.69
C MET A 87 5.71 19.16 -3.18
N TYR A 88 6.18 20.08 -2.36
CA TYR A 88 6.44 21.46 -2.77
C TYR A 88 7.43 21.51 -3.92
N LYS A 89 7.44 22.62 -4.61
CA LYS A 89 8.36 22.86 -5.72
C LYS A 89 9.80 22.79 -5.25
N ALA A 90 10.59 21.96 -5.87
CA ALA A 90 12.02 21.80 -5.61
C ALA A 90 12.84 22.82 -6.41
N ASP A 91 14.16 22.88 -6.14
CA ASP A 91 15.09 23.80 -6.79
C ASP A 91 15.20 23.61 -8.31
N ASP A 92 14.89 22.41 -8.80
CA ASP A 92 14.80 22.11 -10.24
C ASP A 92 13.52 22.61 -10.92
N GLY A 93 12.61 23.20 -10.13
CA GLY A 93 11.37 23.78 -10.63
C GLY A 93 10.20 22.81 -10.72
N TYR A 94 10.34 21.54 -10.31
CA TYR A 94 9.31 20.52 -10.36
C TYR A 94 8.75 20.18 -8.97
N ASN A 95 7.50 19.73 -8.95
CA ASN A 95 6.86 19.15 -7.77
C ASN A 95 7.00 17.62 -7.85
N HIS A 96 7.97 17.07 -7.13
CA HIS A 96 8.21 15.63 -7.13
C HIS A 96 7.18 14.89 -6.28
N GLN A 97 6.96 13.62 -6.59
CA GLN A 97 6.16 12.73 -5.77
C GLN A 97 7.06 11.91 -4.83
N ALA A 98 6.51 11.55 -3.68
CA ALA A 98 7.19 10.71 -2.70
C ALA A 98 6.20 9.92 -1.85
N SER A 99 6.69 8.84 -1.23
CA SER A 99 5.97 8.19 -0.15
C SER A 99 6.11 8.98 1.16
N ILE A 100 5.06 8.97 1.96
CA ILE A 100 5.04 9.47 3.34
C ILE A 100 4.87 8.29 4.28
N MET A 101 5.61 8.30 5.40
CA MET A 101 5.39 7.40 6.52
C MET A 101 5.15 8.21 7.78
N MET A 102 4.10 7.88 8.53
CA MET A 102 3.75 8.54 9.78
C MET A 102 3.52 7.52 10.88
N GLN A 103 3.88 7.90 12.09
CA GLN A 103 3.52 7.22 13.33
C GLN A 103 2.75 8.19 14.21
N ILE A 104 1.55 7.79 14.64
CA ILE A 104 0.61 8.62 15.39
C ILE A 104 0.26 7.90 16.68
N SER A 105 0.42 8.52 17.82
CA SER A 105 -0.06 8.00 19.11
C SER A 105 -1.58 7.86 19.10
N ILE A 106 -2.09 6.67 19.37
CA ILE A 106 -3.53 6.43 19.43
C ILE A 106 -4.16 7.10 20.66
N ALA A 107 -3.41 7.22 21.75
CA ALA A 107 -3.95 7.80 23.00
C ALA A 107 -4.37 9.25 22.84
N ASP A 108 -3.50 10.10 22.31
CA ASP A 108 -3.68 11.55 22.24
C ASP A 108 -3.71 12.11 20.81
N MET A 109 -3.66 11.25 19.80
CA MET A 109 -3.65 11.60 18.37
C MET A 109 -2.52 12.56 17.99
N LYS A 110 -1.36 12.43 18.62
CA LYS A 110 -0.16 13.18 18.26
C LYS A 110 0.68 12.44 17.22
N VAL A 111 1.16 13.18 16.23
CA VAL A 111 2.19 12.69 15.31
C VAL A 111 3.50 12.57 16.08
N ILE A 112 3.98 11.34 16.27
CA ILE A 112 5.26 11.04 16.95
C ILE A 112 6.40 11.15 15.95
N TYR A 113 6.19 10.67 14.73
CA TYR A 113 7.14 10.66 13.65
C TYR A 113 6.45 10.83 12.31
N ASN A 114 7.09 11.54 11.42
CA ASN A 114 6.71 11.59 10.01
C ASN A 114 7.97 11.67 9.14
N ASN A 115 7.86 11.17 7.91
CA ASN A 115 8.87 11.31 6.88
C ASN A 115 8.18 11.84 5.62
N TYR A 116 8.24 13.14 5.40
CA TYR A 116 7.64 13.84 4.26
C TYR A 116 8.69 14.63 3.44
N THR A 117 9.94 14.40 3.72
CA THR A 117 11.04 14.95 2.91
C THR A 117 11.70 13.84 2.11
N VAL A 118 12.24 14.20 0.95
CA VAL A 118 12.99 13.25 0.12
C VAL A 118 14.19 12.73 0.91
N SER A 119 14.23 11.43 1.11
CA SER A 119 15.41 10.71 1.54
C SER A 119 15.75 9.64 0.51
N ASN A 120 16.89 9.02 0.58
CA ASN A 120 17.21 7.92 -0.32
C ASN A 120 16.50 6.63 0.10
N THR A 121 16.44 5.64 -0.80
CA THR A 121 15.75 4.37 -0.57
C THR A 121 16.29 3.55 0.60
N SER A 122 17.54 3.77 1.00
CA SER A 122 18.14 3.13 2.19
C SER A 122 17.47 3.56 3.50
N HIS A 123 16.68 4.62 3.48
CA HIS A 123 15.91 5.14 4.61
C HIS A 123 14.40 4.85 4.49
N GLY A 124 14.00 3.88 3.65
CA GLY A 124 12.61 3.47 3.50
C GLY A 124 11.74 4.44 2.71
N TYR A 125 12.34 5.26 1.90
CA TYR A 125 11.69 6.22 1.02
C TYR A 125 11.52 5.65 -0.39
N VAL A 126 10.37 5.92 -1.01
CA VAL A 126 10.10 5.59 -2.41
C VAL A 126 9.69 6.85 -3.14
N SER A 127 10.46 7.22 -4.15
CA SER A 127 10.16 8.33 -5.05
C SER A 127 9.11 7.91 -6.07
N HIS A 128 8.14 8.78 -6.34
CA HIS A 128 7.06 8.51 -7.28
C HIS A 128 6.34 7.18 -6.97
N SER A 129 5.91 7.03 -5.73
CA SER A 129 5.16 5.87 -5.27
C SER A 129 3.69 5.98 -5.66
N PHE A 130 3.08 4.89 -6.14
CA PHE A 130 1.71 4.85 -6.65
C PHE A 130 0.77 3.93 -5.90
N SER A 131 1.31 2.97 -5.15
CA SER A 131 0.51 2.03 -4.37
C SER A 131 1.29 1.65 -3.14
N GLN A 132 0.65 1.72 -1.98
CA GLN A 132 1.27 1.39 -0.71
C GLN A 132 0.41 0.40 0.05
N ASP A 133 1.07 -0.57 0.68
CA ASP A 133 0.50 -1.39 1.73
C ASP A 133 1.43 -1.42 2.93
N ILE A 134 0.85 -1.54 4.12
CA ILE A 134 1.57 -1.59 5.39
C ILE A 134 1.00 -2.71 6.26
N PHE A 135 1.86 -3.36 7.01
CA PHE A 135 1.51 -4.42 7.96
C PHE A 135 2.36 -4.30 9.22
N TYR A 136 1.73 -4.33 10.39
CA TYR A 136 2.43 -4.46 11.66
C TYR A 136 2.47 -5.93 12.09
N ASP A 137 3.66 -6.40 12.41
CA ASP A 137 3.90 -7.76 12.88
C ASP A 137 4.15 -7.76 14.39
N ASP A 138 3.13 -8.10 15.14
CA ASP A 138 3.16 -8.17 16.62
C ASP A 138 4.26 -9.10 17.15
N SER A 139 4.56 -10.17 16.40
CA SER A 139 5.52 -11.18 16.86
C SER A 139 6.96 -10.66 16.92
N THR A 140 7.26 -9.60 16.18
CA THR A 140 8.61 -9.03 16.08
C THR A 140 8.66 -7.53 16.36
N GLY A 141 7.51 -6.88 16.57
CA GLY A 141 7.43 -5.43 16.71
C GLY A 141 7.92 -4.68 15.46
N THR A 142 7.62 -5.23 14.27
CA THR A 142 8.16 -4.74 12.99
C THR A 142 7.03 -4.25 12.10
N VAL A 143 7.23 -3.11 11.46
CA VAL A 143 6.38 -2.66 10.37
C VAL A 143 7.00 -3.06 9.04
N TYR A 144 6.21 -3.73 8.20
CA TYR A 144 6.53 -3.99 6.81
C TYR A 144 5.69 -3.08 5.93
N ALA A 145 6.27 -2.60 4.85
CA ALA A 145 5.57 -1.81 3.85
C ALA A 145 5.99 -2.23 2.44
N THR A 146 5.06 -2.15 1.50
CA THR A 146 5.36 -2.37 0.09
C THR A 146 4.90 -1.20 -0.74
N ASP A 147 5.66 -0.90 -1.79
CA ASP A 147 5.39 0.19 -2.71
C ASP A 147 5.65 -0.21 -4.16
N ARG A 148 4.91 0.42 -5.07
CA ARG A 148 5.22 0.47 -6.49
C ARG A 148 5.83 1.83 -6.81
N GLY A 149 7.15 1.87 -7.03
CA GLY A 149 7.86 3.09 -7.42
C GLY A 149 8.22 3.10 -8.91
N ASP A 150 8.23 4.28 -9.54
CA ASP A 150 8.69 4.44 -10.93
C ASP A 150 10.08 5.09 -11.05
N ALA A 151 10.67 5.52 -9.92
CA ALA A 151 11.95 6.21 -9.91
C ALA A 151 12.97 5.54 -8.97
N TYR A 152 12.92 5.82 -7.68
CA TYR A 152 13.90 5.37 -6.69
C TYR A 152 13.22 4.62 -5.53
N PRO A 153 13.18 3.27 -5.58
CA PRO A 153 13.56 2.40 -6.70
C PRO A 153 12.46 2.31 -7.75
N ARG A 154 12.83 2.08 -9.02
CA ARG A 154 11.88 1.73 -10.07
C ARG A 154 11.54 0.25 -9.97
N SER A 155 10.64 -0.10 -9.07
CA SER A 155 10.36 -1.50 -8.72
C SER A 155 9.11 -1.67 -7.85
N HIS A 156 8.65 -2.92 -7.72
CA HIS A 156 7.94 -3.39 -6.55
C HIS A 156 8.97 -3.65 -5.45
N VAL A 157 8.89 -2.89 -4.37
CA VAL A 157 9.83 -2.97 -3.24
C VAL A 157 9.11 -3.29 -1.95
N LEU A 158 9.72 -4.13 -1.12
CA LEU A 158 9.30 -4.39 0.25
C LEU A 158 10.31 -3.75 1.20
N MET A 159 9.83 -3.02 2.18
CA MET A 159 10.62 -2.35 3.22
C MET A 159 10.30 -2.91 4.60
N LYS A 160 11.30 -2.90 5.48
CA LYS A 160 11.22 -3.37 6.85
C LYS A 160 11.67 -2.27 7.79
N TYR A 161 10.83 -1.89 8.75
CA TYR A 161 11.09 -0.85 9.74
C TYR A 161 11.13 -1.49 11.13
N THR A 162 12.26 -1.36 11.83
CA THR A 162 12.48 -1.97 13.15
C THR A 162 12.76 -0.97 14.27
N ASN A 163 12.98 0.30 13.93
CA ASN A 163 13.27 1.36 14.89
C ASN A 163 12.03 2.24 15.11
N LEU A 164 10.94 1.60 15.52
CA LEU A 164 9.66 2.27 15.70
C LEU A 164 9.68 3.22 16.91
N GLY A 165 8.97 4.34 16.81
CA GLY A 165 8.81 5.30 17.91
C GLY A 165 9.97 6.25 18.12
N SER A 166 10.91 6.38 17.18
CA SER A 166 12.01 7.34 17.25
C SER A 166 12.03 8.28 16.04
N GLU A 167 12.67 9.42 16.19
CA GLU A 167 12.92 10.37 15.08
C GLU A 167 13.80 9.76 13.96
N TYR A 168 14.53 8.70 14.27
CA TYR A 168 15.34 7.94 13.31
C TYR A 168 14.63 6.67 12.82
N PHE A 169 13.31 6.62 12.92
CA PHE A 169 12.48 5.52 12.48
C PHE A 169 12.89 4.97 11.10
N SER A 170 13.04 5.82 10.10
CA SER A 170 13.43 5.45 8.75
C SER A 170 14.90 5.03 8.61
N SER A 171 15.78 5.31 9.57
CA SER A 171 17.20 4.96 9.51
C SER A 171 17.49 3.48 9.76
N LYS A 172 16.51 2.74 10.24
CA LYS A 172 16.61 1.30 10.55
C LYS A 172 15.77 0.46 9.57
N THR A 173 15.84 0.80 8.30
CA THR A 173 15.13 0.06 7.26
C THR A 173 16.06 -0.90 6.54
N ALA A 174 15.45 -1.98 6.05
CA ALA A 174 16.03 -2.87 5.05
C ALA A 174 15.04 -2.99 3.89
N ASN A 175 15.56 -3.16 2.68
CA ASN A 175 14.75 -3.23 1.46
C ASN A 175 14.97 -4.54 0.72
N VAL A 176 13.90 -5.07 0.12
CA VAL A 176 13.94 -6.18 -0.83
C VAL A 176 13.28 -5.72 -2.12
N THR A 177 14.01 -5.73 -3.22
CA THR A 177 13.43 -5.57 -4.55
C THR A 177 12.75 -6.87 -4.94
N ILE A 178 11.42 -6.83 -5.05
CA ILE A 178 10.60 -7.97 -5.48
C ILE A 178 10.67 -8.10 -7.01
N MET A 179 10.45 -6.99 -7.72
CA MET A 179 10.45 -6.96 -9.18
C MET A 179 10.93 -5.58 -9.66
N SER A 180 12.00 -5.55 -10.41
CA SER A 180 12.45 -4.34 -11.11
C SER A 180 11.58 -4.07 -12.33
N TYR A 181 11.32 -2.81 -12.63
CA TYR A 181 10.53 -2.41 -13.80
C TYR A 181 11.41 -1.88 -14.91
N GLY A 182 11.09 -2.27 -16.14
CA GLY A 182 11.69 -1.71 -17.35
C GLY A 182 11.30 -0.25 -17.58
N GLY A 183 11.92 0.40 -18.56
CA GLY A 183 11.72 1.80 -18.89
C GLY A 183 12.65 2.76 -18.15
N GLU A 184 12.47 4.05 -18.39
CA GLU A 184 13.31 5.10 -17.82
C GLU A 184 12.86 5.49 -16.42
N THR A 185 13.81 5.89 -15.57
CA THR A 185 13.54 6.38 -14.22
C THR A 185 12.63 7.61 -14.28
N GLY A 186 11.51 7.58 -13.56
CA GLY A 186 10.52 8.65 -13.53
C GLY A 186 9.44 8.56 -14.61
N ASP A 187 9.50 7.55 -15.50
CA ASP A 187 8.38 7.25 -16.40
C ASP A 187 7.24 6.62 -15.58
N ASN A 188 6.10 7.30 -15.54
CA ASN A 188 4.92 6.87 -14.78
C ASN A 188 4.39 5.48 -15.18
N TYR A 189 4.63 5.04 -16.40
CA TYR A 189 4.21 3.73 -16.84
C TYR A 189 5.21 2.66 -16.37
N THR A 190 4.82 1.84 -15.44
CA THR A 190 5.61 0.69 -14.96
C THR A 190 5.13 -0.65 -15.52
N GLY A 191 3.97 -0.67 -16.18
CA GLY A 191 3.30 -1.90 -16.61
C GLY A 191 2.81 -2.77 -15.45
N SER A 192 2.78 -2.25 -14.21
CA SER A 192 2.52 -3.03 -13.02
C SER A 192 1.54 -2.34 -12.07
N TYR A 193 0.80 -3.14 -11.29
CA TYR A 193 0.07 -2.71 -10.08
C TYR A 193 0.48 -3.60 -8.91
N VAL A 194 0.57 -3.02 -7.73
CA VAL A 194 0.90 -3.71 -6.48
C VAL A 194 -0.22 -3.44 -5.50
N SER A 195 -0.73 -4.46 -4.85
CA SER A 195 -1.68 -4.32 -3.75
C SER A 195 -1.74 -5.61 -2.93
N GLY A 196 -1.70 -5.43 -1.64
CA GLY A 196 -1.76 -6.51 -0.66
C GLY A 196 -0.41 -6.91 -0.10
N LEU A 197 -0.38 -6.92 1.22
CA LEU A 197 0.76 -7.33 2.03
C LEU A 197 0.23 -8.15 3.21
N GLU A 198 0.76 -9.36 3.37
CA GLU A 198 0.42 -10.24 4.50
C GLU A 198 1.71 -10.84 5.08
N VAL A 199 1.79 -10.92 6.40
CA VAL A 199 2.97 -11.42 7.12
C VAL A 199 2.59 -12.63 7.93
N THR A 200 3.30 -13.72 7.75
CA THR A 200 3.13 -14.98 8.51
C THR A 200 4.24 -15.16 9.54
N GLY A 201 4.27 -16.29 10.21
CA GLY A 201 5.38 -16.65 11.11
C GLY A 201 6.74 -16.76 10.40
N SER A 202 6.75 -17.17 9.11
CA SER A 202 7.99 -17.48 8.38
C SER A 202 8.16 -16.71 7.06
N THR A 203 7.09 -16.18 6.49
CA THR A 203 7.11 -15.54 5.16
C THR A 203 6.37 -14.21 5.17
N ILE A 204 6.70 -13.38 4.18
CA ILE A 204 5.96 -12.18 3.83
C ILE A 204 5.45 -12.38 2.40
N LEU A 205 4.15 -12.20 2.22
CA LEU A 205 3.49 -12.31 0.93
C LEU A 205 3.11 -10.93 0.43
N SER A 206 3.42 -10.64 -0.83
CA SER A 206 2.93 -9.42 -1.49
C SER A 206 2.41 -9.75 -2.87
N ALA A 207 1.22 -9.23 -3.21
CA ALA A 207 0.58 -9.48 -4.49
C ALA A 207 0.73 -8.30 -5.45
N GLY A 208 0.70 -8.61 -6.73
CA GLY A 208 0.69 -7.62 -7.79
C GLY A 208 0.26 -8.23 -9.11
N CYS A 209 0.14 -7.39 -10.12
CA CYS A 209 0.10 -7.83 -11.50
C CYS A 209 1.06 -7.01 -12.34
N SER A 210 1.71 -7.64 -13.30
CA SER A 210 2.73 -7.02 -14.14
C SER A 210 2.73 -7.60 -15.55
N ILE A 211 3.12 -6.76 -16.51
CA ILE A 211 3.57 -7.21 -17.82
C ILE A 211 4.86 -8.02 -17.63
N ASP A 212 5.28 -8.72 -18.66
CA ASP A 212 6.62 -9.33 -18.68
C ASP A 212 7.69 -8.22 -18.72
N GLN A 213 8.34 -8.00 -17.59
CA GLN A 213 9.33 -6.94 -17.43
C GLN A 213 10.63 -7.21 -18.21
N SER A 214 10.91 -8.45 -18.58
CA SER A 214 12.05 -8.79 -19.46
C SER A 214 11.81 -8.38 -20.90
N ASN A 215 10.53 -8.22 -21.29
CA ASN A 215 10.06 -7.78 -22.59
C ASN A 215 9.24 -6.48 -22.50
N TYR A 216 9.63 -5.58 -21.61
CA TYR A 216 8.90 -4.35 -21.24
C TYR A 216 8.38 -3.56 -22.45
N SER A 217 9.18 -3.42 -23.52
CA SER A 217 8.83 -2.62 -24.70
C SER A 217 7.76 -3.25 -25.59
N SER A 218 7.50 -4.54 -25.45
CA SER A 218 6.57 -5.30 -26.32
C SER A 218 5.45 -6.00 -25.56
N SER A 219 5.62 -6.23 -24.26
CA SER A 219 4.58 -6.85 -23.44
C SER A 219 3.52 -5.85 -23.02
N THR A 220 2.25 -6.21 -23.13
CA THR A 220 1.09 -5.37 -22.82
C THR A 220 0.14 -6.01 -21.81
N LYS A 221 0.21 -7.33 -21.64
CA LYS A 221 -0.69 -8.10 -20.77
C LYS A 221 -0.07 -8.31 -19.41
N ARG A 222 -0.76 -7.83 -18.38
CA ARG A 222 -0.39 -8.07 -17.00
C ARG A 222 -0.91 -9.43 -16.54
N ASN A 223 -0.02 -10.14 -15.88
CA ASN A 223 -0.35 -11.38 -15.18
C ASN A 223 -0.23 -11.18 -13.67
N VAL A 224 -1.12 -11.82 -12.92
CA VAL A 224 -1.16 -11.74 -11.45
C VAL A 224 -0.09 -12.64 -10.86
N TYR A 225 0.58 -12.13 -9.83
CA TYR A 225 1.59 -12.86 -9.09
C TYR A 225 1.46 -12.65 -7.58
N VAL A 226 2.02 -13.59 -6.83
CA VAL A 226 2.36 -13.45 -5.41
C VAL A 226 3.86 -13.61 -5.26
N ALA A 227 4.49 -12.63 -4.64
CA ALA A 227 5.88 -12.71 -4.19
C ALA A 227 5.92 -13.32 -2.80
N VAL A 228 6.85 -14.23 -2.59
CA VAL A 228 7.14 -14.85 -1.29
C VAL A 228 8.53 -14.40 -0.86
N VAL A 229 8.60 -13.72 0.27
CA VAL A 229 9.85 -13.28 0.88
C VAL A 229 10.09 -14.09 2.16
N ASP A 230 11.26 -14.71 2.29
CA ASP A 230 11.67 -15.34 3.54
C ASP A 230 11.82 -14.26 4.63
N LYS A 231 11.05 -14.42 5.72
CA LYS A 231 11.01 -13.42 6.79
C LYS A 231 12.31 -13.38 7.58
N SER A 232 12.96 -14.53 7.78
CA SER A 232 14.17 -14.66 8.60
C SER A 232 15.40 -14.06 7.90
N GLY A 233 15.64 -14.42 6.66
CA GLY A 233 16.74 -13.92 5.84
C GLY A 233 16.44 -12.59 5.18
N TYR A 234 15.19 -12.15 5.23
CA TYR A 234 14.66 -10.95 4.59
C TYR A 234 15.11 -10.84 3.12
N LYS A 235 14.79 -11.88 2.36
CA LYS A 235 15.11 -11.93 0.93
C LYS A 235 14.00 -12.59 0.13
N LEU A 236 13.86 -12.19 -1.14
CA LEU A 236 12.92 -12.81 -2.07
C LEU A 236 13.26 -14.30 -2.23
N ASP A 237 12.30 -15.18 -1.95
CA ASP A 237 12.38 -16.61 -2.19
C ASP A 237 11.93 -16.93 -3.61
N LYS A 238 10.71 -16.53 -3.98
CA LYS A 238 10.14 -16.76 -5.29
C LYS A 238 9.00 -15.79 -5.65
N ILE A 239 8.69 -15.76 -6.94
CA ILE A 239 7.46 -15.15 -7.49
C ILE A 239 6.62 -16.27 -8.09
N VAL A 240 5.36 -16.35 -7.72
CA VAL A 240 4.40 -17.36 -8.17
C VAL A 240 3.35 -16.69 -9.05
N ASN A 241 3.29 -17.02 -10.32
CA ASN A 241 2.27 -16.52 -11.23
C ASN A 241 0.95 -17.26 -11.00
N LEU A 242 -0.15 -16.51 -10.88
CA LEU A 242 -1.50 -17.02 -10.68
C LEU A 242 -2.35 -16.97 -11.95
N SER A 243 -1.95 -16.22 -12.95
CA SER A 243 -2.56 -16.14 -14.27
C SER A 243 -1.51 -16.24 -15.38
N ALA A 244 -1.96 -16.50 -16.60
CA ALA A 244 -1.11 -16.61 -17.78
C ALA A 244 -1.86 -16.08 -19.01
N TYR A 245 -2.16 -14.78 -19.02
CA TYR A 245 -2.86 -14.14 -20.13
C TYR A 245 -1.94 -13.96 -21.32
N ALA A 246 -2.40 -14.39 -22.49
CA ALA A 246 -1.65 -14.29 -23.74
C ALA A 246 -1.66 -12.83 -24.28
N GLU A 247 -0.58 -12.43 -24.93
CA GLU A 247 -0.43 -11.05 -25.47
C GLU A 247 -1.51 -10.72 -26.53
N ASP A 248 -1.97 -11.70 -27.29
CA ASP A 248 -3.05 -11.58 -28.28
C ASP A 248 -4.47 -11.75 -27.70
N GLY A 249 -4.56 -12.08 -26.39
CA GLY A 249 -5.81 -12.26 -25.67
C GLY A 249 -6.50 -10.93 -25.29
N THR A 250 -7.73 -11.04 -24.79
CA THR A 250 -8.51 -9.89 -24.30
C THR A 250 -8.26 -9.57 -22.83
N ASP A 251 -7.85 -10.54 -22.03
CA ASP A 251 -7.71 -10.39 -20.60
C ASP A 251 -6.40 -9.67 -20.23
N ASN A 252 -6.50 -8.83 -19.19
CA ASN A 252 -5.38 -8.03 -18.72
C ASN A 252 -5.60 -7.70 -17.24
N ALA A 253 -4.81 -8.27 -16.35
CA ALA A 253 -5.03 -8.18 -14.91
C ALA A 253 -5.01 -6.73 -14.40
N LEU A 254 -5.98 -6.43 -13.54
CA LEU A 254 -6.20 -5.13 -12.90
C LEU A 254 -6.50 -5.32 -11.42
N ARG A 255 -6.08 -4.36 -10.60
CA ARG A 255 -6.47 -4.20 -9.18
C ARG A 255 -6.37 -5.50 -8.37
N PRO A 256 -5.19 -6.14 -8.29
CA PRO A 256 -5.04 -7.33 -7.46
C PRO A 256 -5.22 -6.98 -5.98
N TRP A 257 -5.83 -7.88 -5.20
CA TRP A 257 -5.92 -7.80 -3.75
C TRP A 257 -5.47 -9.10 -3.12
N LEU A 258 -4.65 -9.02 -2.07
CA LEU A 258 -4.27 -10.17 -1.24
C LEU A 258 -5.04 -10.09 0.09
N VAL A 259 -5.69 -11.18 0.45
CA VAL A 259 -6.54 -11.27 1.65
C VAL A 259 -6.21 -12.54 2.42
N ARG A 260 -5.91 -12.41 3.71
CA ARG A 260 -5.75 -13.57 4.60
C ARG A 260 -7.12 -14.19 4.88
N VAL A 261 -7.30 -15.46 4.51
CA VAL A 261 -8.51 -16.25 4.78
C VAL A 261 -8.37 -17.03 6.09
N SER A 262 -7.18 -17.58 6.34
CA SER A 262 -6.78 -18.23 7.59
C SER A 262 -5.26 -18.11 7.76
N ASP A 263 -4.70 -18.72 8.79
CA ASP A 263 -3.25 -18.65 9.06
C ASP A 263 -2.38 -19.14 7.89
N ASP A 264 -2.88 -20.14 7.15
CA ASP A 264 -2.15 -20.76 6.04
C ASP A 264 -2.84 -20.60 4.68
N VAL A 265 -3.95 -19.87 4.57
CA VAL A 265 -4.69 -19.71 3.32
C VAL A 265 -4.88 -18.24 2.99
N PHE A 266 -4.48 -17.85 1.80
CA PHE A 266 -4.60 -16.50 1.27
C PHE A 266 -5.35 -16.54 -0.06
N ALA A 267 -6.30 -15.63 -0.21
CA ALA A 267 -6.97 -15.39 -1.48
C ALA A 267 -6.32 -14.23 -2.20
N VAL A 268 -6.09 -14.37 -3.49
CA VAL A 268 -5.76 -13.27 -4.39
C VAL A 268 -6.95 -13.05 -5.30
N LEU A 269 -7.47 -11.82 -5.32
CA LEU A 269 -8.62 -11.41 -6.14
C LEU A 269 -8.16 -10.35 -7.14
N TRP A 270 -8.70 -10.37 -8.35
CA TRP A 270 -8.41 -9.36 -9.37
C TRP A 270 -9.54 -9.26 -10.40
N GLU A 271 -9.46 -8.25 -11.24
CA GLU A 271 -10.31 -8.06 -12.41
C GLU A 271 -9.46 -8.13 -13.69
N THR A 272 -10.06 -8.45 -14.82
CA THR A 272 -9.39 -8.37 -16.15
C THR A 272 -10.00 -7.29 -17.02
N ASP A 273 -11.27 -7.00 -16.80
CA ASP A 273 -12.03 -5.95 -17.48
C ASP A 273 -13.21 -5.56 -16.58
N ILE A 274 -13.22 -4.31 -16.12
CA ILE A 274 -14.26 -3.78 -15.22
C ILE A 274 -15.66 -3.90 -15.86
N SER A 275 -15.74 -3.78 -17.18
CA SER A 275 -17.02 -3.88 -17.90
C SER A 275 -17.65 -5.28 -17.85
N LYS A 276 -16.85 -6.31 -17.71
CA LYS A 276 -17.32 -7.70 -17.59
C LYS A 276 -18.00 -8.00 -16.25
N ARG A 277 -17.74 -7.19 -15.22
CA ARG A 277 -18.25 -7.40 -13.86
C ARG A 277 -17.92 -8.81 -13.35
N GLN A 278 -16.67 -9.21 -13.48
CA GLN A 278 -16.15 -10.50 -13.08
C GLN A 278 -14.96 -10.30 -12.16
N VAL A 279 -14.99 -10.96 -11.03
CA VAL A 279 -13.87 -11.05 -10.10
C VAL A 279 -13.22 -12.42 -10.27
N HIS A 280 -11.97 -12.42 -10.64
CA HIS A 280 -11.10 -13.58 -10.69
C HIS A 280 -10.46 -13.78 -9.32
N TYR A 281 -10.24 -15.02 -8.92
CA TYR A 281 -9.55 -15.32 -7.67
C TYR A 281 -8.81 -16.66 -7.72
N ALA A 282 -7.76 -16.76 -6.93
CA ALA A 282 -6.99 -17.96 -6.67
C ALA A 282 -6.64 -18.06 -5.19
N PHE A 283 -6.29 -19.25 -4.71
CA PHE A 283 -5.83 -19.45 -3.34
C PHE A 283 -4.40 -19.95 -3.32
N VAL A 284 -3.61 -19.40 -2.38
CA VAL A 284 -2.24 -19.85 -2.10
C VAL A 284 -2.07 -20.11 -0.60
N ASP A 285 -1.10 -20.95 -0.25
CA ASP A 285 -0.66 -21.09 1.14
C ASP A 285 0.41 -20.05 1.51
N ALA A 286 0.82 -20.05 2.78
CA ALA A 286 1.86 -19.16 3.31
C ALA A 286 3.23 -19.30 2.62
N ARG A 287 3.46 -20.36 1.88
CA ARG A 287 4.68 -20.60 1.07
C ARG A 287 4.48 -20.28 -0.40
N GLY A 288 3.32 -19.76 -0.79
CA GLY A 288 2.97 -19.47 -2.17
C GLY A 288 2.65 -20.71 -3.03
N ASN A 289 2.38 -21.87 -2.43
CA ASN A 289 1.89 -23.01 -3.20
C ASN A 289 0.43 -22.76 -3.57
N ILE A 290 0.08 -23.00 -4.83
CA ILE A 290 -1.28 -22.81 -5.32
C ILE A 290 -2.17 -23.92 -4.75
N LEU A 291 -3.14 -23.54 -3.90
CA LEU A 291 -4.14 -24.43 -3.33
C LEU A 291 -5.36 -24.59 -4.24
N ALA A 292 -5.72 -23.53 -4.95
CA ALA A 292 -6.71 -23.53 -6.00
C ALA A 292 -6.34 -22.55 -7.08
N SER A 293 -6.35 -23.03 -8.33
CA SER A 293 -6.11 -22.21 -9.52
C SER A 293 -7.24 -21.22 -9.74
N GLU A 294 -7.03 -20.29 -10.68
CA GLU A 294 -7.96 -19.24 -11.07
C GLU A 294 -9.40 -19.73 -11.21
N ARG A 295 -10.31 -19.02 -10.60
CA ARG A 295 -11.76 -19.14 -10.69
C ARG A 295 -12.38 -17.76 -10.88
N VAL A 296 -13.63 -17.73 -11.33
CA VAL A 296 -14.34 -16.48 -11.65
C VAL A 296 -15.71 -16.48 -10.97
N VAL A 297 -16.08 -15.33 -10.42
CA VAL A 297 -17.44 -15.06 -9.91
C VAL A 297 -17.95 -13.74 -10.48
N SER A 298 -19.27 -13.60 -10.54
CA SER A 298 -19.89 -12.32 -10.92
C SER A 298 -19.73 -11.31 -9.80
N GLY A 299 -19.30 -10.10 -10.14
CA GLY A 299 -19.09 -9.01 -9.19
C GLY A 299 -18.10 -7.98 -9.69
N THR A 300 -17.80 -7.01 -8.83
CA THR A 300 -16.72 -6.02 -9.04
C THR A 300 -15.98 -5.82 -7.73
N LEU A 301 -14.69 -5.59 -7.80
CA LEU A 301 -13.89 -5.18 -6.64
C LEU A 301 -14.18 -3.71 -6.32
N SER A 302 -14.25 -3.39 -5.04
CA SER A 302 -14.27 -2.01 -4.56
C SER A 302 -12.85 -1.43 -4.51
N ASP A 303 -12.74 -0.13 -4.28
CA ASP A 303 -11.45 0.51 -4.02
C ASP A 303 -10.93 0.27 -2.59
N MET A 304 -11.71 -0.43 -1.76
CA MET A 304 -11.32 -0.81 -0.40
C MET A 304 -10.77 -2.23 -0.38
N LYS A 305 -9.76 -2.47 0.47
CA LYS A 305 -9.20 -3.81 0.70
C LYS A 305 -10.33 -4.76 1.14
N PRO A 306 -10.50 -5.91 0.46
CA PRO A 306 -11.45 -6.93 0.89
C PRO A 306 -11.10 -7.47 2.28
N ILE A 307 -12.12 -7.86 3.03
CA ILE A 307 -11.98 -8.47 4.36
C ILE A 307 -12.67 -9.82 4.41
N VAL A 308 -12.26 -10.68 5.35
CA VAL A 308 -12.94 -11.94 5.65
C VAL A 308 -13.87 -11.75 6.83
N LYS A 309 -15.16 -12.02 6.63
CA LYS A 309 -16.19 -11.94 7.68
C LYS A 309 -17.16 -13.09 7.56
N GLY A 310 -17.33 -13.85 8.64
CA GLY A 310 -18.28 -14.99 8.67
C GLY A 310 -17.98 -16.06 7.63
N GLY A 311 -16.71 -16.29 7.30
CA GLY A 311 -16.29 -17.27 6.29
C GLY A 311 -16.45 -16.83 4.84
N SER A 312 -16.77 -15.56 4.61
CA SER A 312 -16.90 -14.96 3.27
C SER A 312 -15.91 -13.81 3.09
N ILE A 313 -15.41 -13.64 1.87
CA ILE A 313 -14.64 -12.43 1.48
C ILE A 313 -15.67 -11.40 1.02
N ILE A 314 -15.58 -10.19 1.59
CA ILE A 314 -16.53 -9.08 1.37
C ILE A 314 -15.76 -7.90 0.83
#